data_2c0a2371c6bb0e5c7d123aa0e0dd5366
#
_entry.id   2c0a2371c6bb0e5c7d123aa0e0dd5366
#
_cell.length_a   1.000
_cell.length_b   1.000
_cell.length_c   1.000
_cell.angle_alpha   90.00
_cell.angle_beta   90.00
_cell.angle_gamma   90.00
#
_symmetry.space_group_name_H-M   'P 1'
#
loop_
_entity.id
_entity.type
_entity.pdbx_description
1 polymer ?
#
loop_
_entity_poly.entity_id
_entity_poly.type
_entity_poly.pdbx_seq_one_letter_code
_entity_poly.pdbx_strand_id
1 'polypeptide(L)'
;MITSVEKVLAITRSILDKVCPNTFNHNTAEARAAFKGHTEFIARNLVETDFTRKQIIPYVLAKCGDKYLCIQRTSKQTESRLHNKYGLGVGGHINDEDQSPDQDIIDAGMRRELNEEIQFPDEVSCKLVGIINDDTLEVDRVHTGFVYVLESSTETFDLQEKDQHLPSWKTIAELTELEPLMESWAKVVFHNVIKAAT
;
A
#
# COMPACT_ATOMS: atom_id res chain seq x y z
N MET A 1 -13.91 -6.35 29.29
CA MET A 1 -13.78 -5.30 28.26
C MET A 1 -14.08 -5.98 26.93
N ILE A 2 -15.13 -5.56 26.23
CA ILE A 2 -15.41 -6.03 24.87
C ILE A 2 -14.42 -5.29 24.00
N THR A 3 -13.37 -5.98 23.52
CA THR A 3 -12.49 -5.42 22.48
C THR A 3 -13.37 -5.16 21.26
N SER A 4 -13.47 -3.90 20.83
CA SER A 4 -14.16 -3.54 19.58
C SER A 4 -13.51 -4.33 18.45
N VAL A 5 -14.32 -4.97 17.62
CA VAL A 5 -13.80 -5.66 16.43
C VAL A 5 -13.30 -4.58 15.47
N GLU A 6 -12.05 -4.70 15.05
CA GLU A 6 -11.44 -3.80 14.05
C GLU A 6 -12.31 -3.79 12.77
N LYS A 7 -12.64 -2.59 12.29
CA LYS A 7 -13.36 -2.39 11.04
C LYS A 7 -12.44 -1.75 10.02
N VAL A 8 -12.45 -2.29 8.82
CA VAL A 8 -11.61 -1.84 7.72
C VAL A 8 -12.46 -1.35 6.55
N LEU A 9 -11.97 -0.35 5.83
CA LEU A 9 -12.64 0.19 4.66
C LEU A 9 -12.52 -0.79 3.49
N ALA A 10 -13.67 -1.17 2.93
CA ALA A 10 -13.73 -2.11 1.83
C ALA A 10 -14.61 -1.61 0.69
N ILE A 11 -14.37 -2.13 -0.51
CA ILE A 11 -15.16 -1.87 -1.72
C ILE A 11 -15.68 -3.17 -2.31
N THR A 12 -16.86 -3.11 -2.93
CA THR A 12 -17.40 -4.23 -3.70
C THR A 12 -16.54 -4.50 -4.92
N ARG A 13 -16.12 -5.75 -5.10
CA ARG A 13 -15.25 -6.18 -6.19
C ARG A 13 -15.78 -5.80 -7.59
N SER A 14 -17.08 -5.96 -7.83
CA SER A 14 -17.69 -5.64 -9.13
C SER A 14 -17.58 -4.16 -9.52
N ILE A 15 -17.38 -3.24 -8.56
CA ILE A 15 -17.12 -1.82 -8.82
C ILE A 15 -15.64 -1.62 -9.11
N LEU A 16 -14.77 -2.20 -8.31
CA LEU A 16 -13.33 -2.14 -8.52
C LEU A 16 -12.94 -2.69 -9.89
N ASP A 17 -13.46 -3.86 -10.30
CA ASP A 17 -13.13 -4.50 -11.57
C ASP A 17 -13.53 -3.65 -12.80
N LYS A 18 -14.53 -2.76 -12.67
CA LYS A 18 -14.89 -1.81 -13.74
C LYS A 18 -13.88 -0.70 -13.91
N VAL A 19 -13.33 -0.20 -12.81
CA VAL A 19 -12.36 0.93 -12.84
C VAL A 19 -10.92 0.48 -12.88
N CYS A 20 -10.63 -0.75 -12.49
CA CYS A 20 -9.31 -1.36 -12.56
C CYS A 20 -9.43 -2.80 -13.08
N PRO A 21 -9.76 -2.98 -14.37
CA PRO A 21 -9.94 -4.31 -14.98
C PRO A 21 -8.63 -5.09 -15.16
N ASN A 22 -7.50 -4.39 -15.09
CA ASN A 22 -6.16 -4.95 -15.13
C ASN A 22 -5.51 -4.85 -13.76
N THR A 23 -4.34 -5.45 -13.60
CA THR A 23 -3.58 -5.44 -12.35
C THR A 23 -3.24 -4.02 -11.84
N PHE A 24 -3.14 -3.04 -12.74
CA PHE A 24 -2.84 -1.64 -12.39
C PHE A 24 -3.63 -0.65 -13.25
N ASN A 25 -4.11 0.45 -12.64
CA ASN A 25 -4.73 1.57 -13.35
C ASN A 25 -4.16 2.92 -12.88
N HIS A 26 -3.69 3.73 -13.83
CA HIS A 26 -3.18 5.09 -13.58
C HIS A 26 -4.29 6.15 -13.47
N ASN A 27 -5.53 5.87 -13.86
CA ASN A 27 -6.63 6.82 -13.80
C ASN A 27 -7.20 6.93 -12.38
N THR A 28 -6.46 7.61 -11.52
CA THR A 28 -6.78 7.77 -10.10
C THR A 28 -8.03 8.61 -9.85
N ALA A 29 -8.32 9.56 -10.74
CA ALA A 29 -9.51 10.42 -10.60
C ALA A 29 -10.81 9.63 -10.83
N GLU A 30 -10.85 8.77 -11.85
CA GLU A 30 -11.97 7.88 -12.11
C GLU A 30 -12.15 6.87 -10.98
N ALA A 31 -11.06 6.28 -10.51
CA ALA A 31 -11.09 5.35 -9.38
C ALA A 31 -11.68 6.02 -8.13
N ARG A 32 -11.16 7.19 -7.72
CA ARG A 32 -11.71 7.92 -6.56
C ARG A 32 -13.20 8.24 -6.73
N ALA A 33 -13.62 8.68 -7.92
CA ALA A 33 -15.03 8.96 -8.19
C ALA A 33 -15.90 7.72 -8.07
N ALA A 34 -15.45 6.58 -8.57
CA ALA A 34 -16.17 5.31 -8.49
C ALA A 34 -16.21 4.74 -7.06
N PHE A 35 -15.20 5.01 -6.25
CA PHE A 35 -15.16 4.55 -4.85
C PHE A 35 -16.10 5.38 -3.96
N LYS A 36 -16.32 6.66 -4.30
CA LYS A 36 -17.16 7.56 -3.52
C LYS A 36 -18.59 7.02 -3.41
N GLY A 37 -19.02 6.77 -2.17
CA GLY A 37 -20.36 6.23 -1.88
C GLY A 37 -20.55 4.73 -2.12
N HIS A 38 -19.45 4.00 -2.47
CA HIS A 38 -19.46 2.55 -2.69
C HIS A 38 -18.49 1.80 -1.76
N THR A 39 -17.92 2.49 -0.79
CA THR A 39 -17.08 1.93 0.27
C THR A 39 -17.87 1.83 1.57
N GLU A 40 -17.56 0.85 2.38
CA GLU A 40 -18.16 0.64 3.69
C GLU A 40 -17.13 0.08 4.69
N PHE A 41 -17.34 0.34 5.98
CA PHE A 41 -16.54 -0.26 7.03
C PHE A 41 -17.11 -1.60 7.43
N ILE A 42 -16.31 -2.65 7.28
CA ILE A 42 -16.67 -4.04 7.57
C ILE A 42 -15.73 -4.58 8.63
N ALA A 43 -16.24 -5.42 9.53
CA ALA A 43 -15.40 -6.13 10.48
C ALA A 43 -14.32 -6.94 9.73
N ARG A 44 -13.04 -6.72 10.07
CA ARG A 44 -11.89 -7.27 9.35
C ARG A 44 -11.95 -8.79 9.18
N ASN A 45 -12.30 -9.50 10.24
CA ASN A 45 -12.44 -10.96 10.22
C ASN A 45 -13.51 -11.49 9.25
N LEU A 46 -14.48 -10.67 8.83
CA LEU A 46 -15.50 -11.05 7.85
C LEU A 46 -15.00 -10.83 6.41
N VAL A 47 -14.24 -9.76 6.18
CA VAL A 47 -13.81 -9.39 4.83
C VAL A 47 -12.51 -10.11 4.40
N GLU A 48 -11.72 -10.65 5.33
CA GLU A 48 -10.50 -11.42 5.02
C GLU A 48 -10.75 -12.70 4.21
N THR A 49 -11.99 -13.20 4.20
CA THR A 49 -12.39 -14.40 3.46
C THR A 49 -13.52 -14.15 2.45
N ASP A 50 -13.97 -12.91 2.30
CA ASP A 50 -15.03 -12.52 1.37
C ASP A 50 -14.45 -12.02 0.04
N PHE A 51 -14.33 -12.91 -0.93
CA PHE A 51 -13.82 -12.58 -2.28
C PHE A 51 -14.75 -11.70 -3.12
N THR A 52 -15.93 -11.33 -2.62
CA THR A 52 -16.82 -10.36 -3.28
C THR A 52 -16.45 -8.91 -2.96
N ARG A 53 -15.49 -8.72 -2.05
CA ARG A 53 -15.02 -7.42 -1.56
C ARG A 53 -13.50 -7.36 -1.54
N LYS A 54 -12.95 -6.15 -1.59
CA LYS A 54 -11.52 -5.90 -1.36
C LYS A 54 -11.33 -4.79 -0.35
N GLN A 55 -10.46 -5.04 0.62
CA GLN A 55 -10.01 -4.06 1.61
C GLN A 55 -9.10 -3.04 0.94
N ILE A 56 -9.34 -1.76 1.20
CA ILE A 56 -8.57 -0.67 0.61
C ILE A 56 -7.32 -0.43 1.45
N ILE A 57 -6.16 -0.57 0.81
CA ILE A 57 -4.86 -0.38 1.42
C ILE A 57 -4.14 0.79 0.74
N PRO A 58 -3.89 1.92 1.42
CA PRO A 58 -2.88 2.87 0.96
C PRO A 58 -1.51 2.20 0.93
N TYR A 59 -0.83 2.30 -0.20
CA TYR A 59 0.48 1.70 -0.44
C TYR A 59 1.46 2.78 -0.89
N VAL A 60 2.36 3.20 0.00
CA VAL A 60 3.21 4.37 -0.18
C VAL A 60 4.62 3.95 -0.55
N LEU A 61 5.06 4.30 -1.77
CA LEU A 61 6.44 4.19 -2.21
C LEU A 61 7.19 5.46 -1.83
N ALA A 62 8.28 5.33 -1.08
CA ALA A 62 9.16 6.45 -0.78
C ALA A 62 10.30 6.54 -1.81
N LYS A 63 10.53 7.76 -2.33
CA LYS A 63 11.55 8.09 -3.31
C LYS A 63 12.43 9.23 -2.79
N CYS A 64 13.74 9.12 -2.97
CA CYS A 64 14.71 10.18 -2.72
C CYS A 64 15.69 10.26 -3.90
N GLY A 65 15.62 11.34 -4.68
CA GLY A 65 16.40 11.46 -5.91
C GLY A 65 16.08 10.36 -6.91
N ASP A 66 17.05 9.54 -7.26
CA ASP A 66 16.93 8.39 -8.17
C ASP A 66 16.75 7.03 -7.46
N LYS A 67 16.62 7.06 -6.12
CA LYS A 67 16.48 5.86 -5.29
C LYS A 67 15.06 5.70 -4.72
N TYR A 68 14.70 4.46 -4.48
CA TYR A 68 13.45 4.06 -3.84
C TYR A 68 13.72 3.27 -2.57
N LEU A 69 12.90 3.46 -1.55
CA LEU A 69 12.98 2.70 -0.32
C LEU A 69 12.54 1.26 -0.61
N CYS A 70 13.41 0.34 -0.28
CA CYS A 70 13.19 -1.09 -0.41
C CYS A 70 13.32 -1.73 0.98
N ILE A 71 12.35 -2.54 1.37
CA ILE A 71 12.26 -3.14 2.69
C ILE A 71 12.37 -4.65 2.55
N GLN A 72 13.47 -5.24 3.06
CA GLN A 72 13.58 -6.68 3.15
C GLN A 72 12.89 -7.19 4.41
N ARG A 73 11.98 -8.16 4.24
CA ARG A 73 11.29 -8.83 5.35
C ARG A 73 12.23 -9.81 6.04
N THR A 74 12.39 -9.71 7.35
CA THR A 74 13.21 -10.65 8.12
C THR A 74 12.46 -11.94 8.44
N SER A 75 13.17 -12.96 8.90
CA SER A 75 12.57 -14.21 9.38
C SER A 75 11.81 -14.08 10.72
N LYS A 76 11.83 -12.90 11.36
CA LYS A 76 11.10 -12.62 12.60
C LYS A 76 9.62 -12.28 12.37
N GLN A 77 9.21 -12.03 11.13
CA GLN A 77 7.81 -11.81 10.80
C GLN A 77 6.97 -13.07 10.97
N THR A 78 5.72 -12.90 11.39
CA THR A 78 4.75 -13.98 11.59
C THR A 78 4.42 -14.74 10.30
N GLU A 79 4.45 -14.05 9.14
CA GLU A 79 4.17 -14.64 7.83
C GLU A 79 5.43 -15.23 7.19
N SER A 80 5.68 -16.52 7.38
CA SER A 80 6.87 -17.21 6.85
C SER A 80 7.02 -17.13 5.32
N ARG A 81 5.90 -17.00 4.58
CA ARG A 81 5.92 -16.83 3.11
C ARG A 81 6.58 -15.54 2.63
N LEU A 82 6.66 -14.52 3.49
CA LEU A 82 7.29 -13.24 3.19
C LEU A 82 8.76 -13.18 3.61
N HIS A 83 9.28 -14.20 4.29
CA HIS A 83 10.68 -14.22 4.72
C HIS A 83 11.62 -14.04 3.53
N ASN A 84 12.57 -13.10 3.68
CA ASN A 84 13.54 -12.71 2.65
C ASN A 84 12.92 -12.13 1.36
N LYS A 85 11.65 -11.78 1.36
CA LYS A 85 11.02 -11.03 0.27
C LYS A 85 11.29 -9.52 0.43
N TYR A 86 11.16 -8.82 -0.69
CA TYR A 86 11.37 -7.38 -0.76
C TYR A 86 10.05 -6.67 -1.07
N GLY A 87 9.66 -5.76 -0.19
CA GLY A 87 8.58 -4.80 -0.38
C GLY A 87 9.13 -3.46 -0.88
N LEU A 88 8.32 -2.72 -1.63
CA LEU A 88 8.67 -1.37 -2.11
C LEU A 88 7.76 -0.29 -1.52
N GLY A 89 6.75 -0.67 -0.79
CA GLY A 89 5.83 0.27 -0.15
C GLY A 89 5.51 -0.12 1.27
N VAL A 90 5.05 0.87 2.00
CA VAL A 90 4.48 0.76 3.35
C VAL A 90 3.01 1.13 3.31
N GLY A 91 2.22 0.62 4.25
CA GLY A 91 0.80 0.91 4.36
C GLY A 91 0.05 -0.19 5.08
N GLY A 92 -1.19 0.10 5.43
CA GLY A 92 -2.06 -0.81 6.17
C GLY A 92 -3.53 -0.52 5.95
N HIS A 93 -4.38 -0.95 6.86
CA HIS A 93 -5.83 -0.84 6.72
C HIS A 93 -6.32 0.56 7.06
N ILE A 94 -7.33 1.02 6.32
CA ILE A 94 -8.06 2.24 6.68
C ILE A 94 -9.15 1.84 7.67
N ASN A 95 -9.13 2.44 8.85
CA ASN A 95 -10.03 2.13 9.95
C ASN A 95 -11.15 3.17 10.08
N ASP A 96 -12.23 2.84 10.79
CA ASP A 96 -13.35 3.77 11.00
C ASP A 96 -12.96 5.00 11.86
N GLU A 97 -11.86 4.92 12.59
CA GLU A 97 -11.27 6.03 13.34
C GLU A 97 -10.58 7.08 12.42
N ASP A 98 -10.25 6.73 11.17
CA ASP A 98 -9.66 7.66 10.19
C ASP A 98 -10.68 8.65 9.62
N GLN A 99 -11.98 8.50 9.94
CA GLN A 99 -13.03 9.39 9.44
C GLN A 99 -12.87 10.81 9.96
N SER A 100 -12.81 11.76 9.03
CA SER A 100 -12.78 13.19 9.34
C SER A 100 -13.70 13.95 8.37
N PRO A 101 -14.47 14.96 8.82
CA PRO A 101 -15.33 15.74 7.93
C PRO A 101 -14.57 16.49 6.83
N ASP A 102 -13.32 16.85 7.10
CA ASP A 102 -12.52 17.77 6.28
C ASP A 102 -11.51 17.07 5.37
N GLN A 103 -11.41 15.72 5.41
CA GLN A 103 -10.40 14.96 4.67
C GLN A 103 -11.03 13.77 3.93
N ASP A 104 -10.44 13.44 2.78
CA ASP A 104 -10.73 12.17 2.11
C ASP A 104 -10.25 11.01 3.00
N ILE A 105 -11.10 10.02 3.22
CA ILE A 105 -10.86 8.91 4.14
C ILE A 105 -9.64 8.08 3.76
N ILE A 106 -9.37 7.92 2.45
CA ILE A 106 -8.22 7.15 1.95
C ILE A 106 -6.92 7.93 2.23
N ASP A 107 -6.93 9.27 2.03
CA ASP A 107 -5.79 10.12 2.34
C ASP A 107 -5.54 10.23 3.85
N ALA A 108 -6.60 10.22 4.67
CA ALA A 108 -6.48 10.22 6.14
C ALA A 108 -5.83 8.93 6.63
N GLY A 109 -6.34 7.77 6.21
CA GLY A 109 -5.76 6.47 6.54
C GLY A 109 -4.31 6.33 6.03
N MET A 110 -4.03 6.81 4.80
CA MET A 110 -2.67 6.83 4.27
C MET A 110 -1.69 7.58 5.17
N ARG A 111 -2.08 8.77 5.66
CA ARG A 111 -1.22 9.59 6.52
C ARG A 111 -0.99 8.96 7.88
N ARG A 112 -2.03 8.35 8.47
CA ARG A 112 -1.90 7.66 9.75
C ARG A 112 -0.94 6.48 9.62
N GLU A 113 -1.18 5.58 8.66
CA GLU A 113 -0.34 4.41 8.41
C GLU A 113 1.12 4.80 8.12
N LEU A 114 1.32 5.81 7.25
CA LEU A 114 2.67 6.31 6.97
C LEU A 114 3.38 6.77 8.24
N ASN A 115 2.71 7.56 9.09
CA ASN A 115 3.30 8.07 10.33
C ASN A 115 3.56 6.97 11.38
N GLU A 116 2.74 5.90 11.37
CA GLU A 116 2.92 4.75 12.26
C GLU A 116 4.11 3.90 11.83
N GLU A 117 4.39 3.79 10.53
CA GLU A 117 5.46 2.95 10.00
C GLU A 117 6.77 3.68 9.79
N ILE A 118 6.73 4.87 9.16
CA ILE A 118 7.92 5.63 8.77
C ILE A 118 7.75 7.11 9.08
N GLN A 119 8.76 7.70 9.72
CA GLN A 119 8.82 9.13 9.98
C GLN A 119 10.00 9.76 9.24
N PHE A 120 9.72 10.76 8.41
CA PHE A 120 10.72 11.59 7.77
C PHE A 120 10.93 12.88 8.58
N PRO A 121 12.16 13.42 8.63
CA PRO A 121 12.47 14.63 9.42
C PRO A 121 11.84 15.90 8.83
N ASP A 122 11.59 15.91 7.52
CA ASP A 122 11.03 17.04 6.78
C ASP A 122 9.59 16.76 6.36
N GLU A 123 8.85 17.81 6.00
CA GLU A 123 7.54 17.68 5.39
C GLU A 123 7.68 16.96 4.04
N VAL A 124 6.89 15.91 3.85
CA VAL A 124 6.89 15.11 2.63
C VAL A 124 5.59 15.29 1.86
N SER A 125 5.68 15.29 0.55
CA SER A 125 4.51 15.30 -0.32
C SER A 125 4.19 13.88 -0.80
N CYS A 126 2.91 13.51 -0.73
CA CYS A 126 2.42 12.24 -1.25
C CYS A 126 1.48 12.49 -2.43
N LYS A 127 1.74 11.81 -3.55
CA LYS A 127 0.89 11.88 -4.75
C LYS A 127 0.33 10.52 -5.07
N LEU A 128 -1.00 10.42 -5.19
CA LEU A 128 -1.66 9.21 -5.70
C LEU A 128 -1.32 9.02 -7.18
N VAL A 129 -0.81 7.86 -7.56
CA VAL A 129 -0.31 7.57 -8.91
C VAL A 129 -1.00 6.37 -9.58
N GLY A 130 -1.73 5.56 -8.82
CA GLY A 130 -2.44 4.42 -9.39
C GLY A 130 -3.18 3.57 -8.36
N ILE A 131 -3.89 2.57 -8.89
CA ILE A 131 -4.64 1.58 -8.12
C ILE A 131 -4.15 0.19 -8.52
N ILE A 132 -3.93 -0.68 -7.54
CA ILE A 132 -3.62 -2.10 -7.74
C ILE A 132 -4.91 -2.91 -7.56
N ASN A 133 -5.19 -3.81 -8.52
CA ASN A 133 -6.19 -4.85 -8.42
C ASN A 133 -5.54 -6.18 -8.85
N ASP A 134 -4.79 -6.79 -7.96
CA ASP A 134 -4.10 -8.06 -8.20
C ASP A 134 -4.88 -9.23 -7.57
N ASP A 135 -4.76 -10.41 -8.16
CA ASP A 135 -5.37 -11.66 -7.67
C ASP A 135 -4.35 -12.81 -7.66
N THR A 136 -3.08 -12.49 -7.79
CA THR A 136 -2.01 -13.49 -7.93
C THR A 136 -1.87 -14.35 -6.67
N LEU A 137 -1.95 -13.76 -5.49
CA LEU A 137 -1.91 -14.45 -4.21
C LEU A 137 -3.28 -14.40 -3.53
N GLU A 138 -3.53 -15.32 -2.62
CA GLU A 138 -4.79 -15.36 -1.88
C GLU A 138 -5.04 -14.06 -1.09
N VAL A 139 -4.01 -13.49 -0.48
CA VAL A 139 -4.09 -12.19 0.19
C VAL A 139 -4.42 -11.04 -0.78
N ASP A 140 -3.91 -11.08 -2.02
CA ASP A 140 -4.19 -10.04 -3.02
C ASP A 140 -5.66 -10.05 -3.45
N ARG A 141 -6.32 -11.21 -3.38
CA ARG A 141 -7.73 -11.37 -3.76
C ARG A 141 -8.72 -10.65 -2.86
N VAL A 142 -8.32 -10.29 -1.64
CA VAL A 142 -9.15 -9.55 -0.67
C VAL A 142 -8.62 -8.15 -0.39
N HIS A 143 -7.58 -7.70 -1.11
CA HIS A 143 -7.01 -6.37 -0.98
C HIS A 143 -6.92 -5.63 -2.32
N THR A 144 -7.00 -4.29 -2.28
CA THR A 144 -6.73 -3.38 -3.40
C THR A 144 -5.85 -2.24 -2.92
N GLY A 145 -4.83 -1.86 -3.70
CA GLY A 145 -3.85 -0.87 -3.31
C GLY A 145 -4.14 0.51 -3.90
N PHE A 146 -4.19 1.56 -3.09
CA PHE A 146 -4.08 2.95 -3.52
C PHE A 146 -2.62 3.36 -3.45
N VAL A 147 -1.96 3.45 -4.61
CA VAL A 147 -0.52 3.63 -4.71
C VAL A 147 -0.15 5.11 -4.69
N TYR A 148 0.60 5.50 -3.68
CA TYR A 148 1.15 6.85 -3.55
C TYR A 148 2.66 6.82 -3.78
N VAL A 149 3.19 7.90 -4.35
CA VAL A 149 4.63 8.20 -4.34
C VAL A 149 4.85 9.33 -3.37
N LEU A 150 5.69 9.09 -2.39
CA LEU A 150 6.22 10.06 -1.44
C LEU A 150 7.59 10.50 -1.94
N GLU A 151 7.79 11.80 -2.12
CA GLU A 151 9.10 12.36 -2.44
C GLU A 151 9.73 12.97 -1.19
N SER A 152 10.92 12.48 -0.81
CA SER A 152 11.75 12.99 0.28
C SER A 152 12.99 13.68 -0.26
N SER A 153 13.42 14.74 0.41
CA SER A 153 14.68 15.45 0.14
C SER A 153 15.90 14.75 0.74
N THR A 154 15.68 13.75 1.61
CA THR A 154 16.73 13.06 2.37
C THR A 154 16.49 11.55 2.39
N GLU A 155 17.57 10.79 2.48
CA GLU A 155 17.53 9.34 2.74
C GLU A 155 17.33 9.02 4.23
N THR A 156 17.30 10.02 5.10
CA THR A 156 17.12 9.83 6.55
C THR A 156 15.65 9.66 6.88
N PHE A 157 15.33 8.64 7.64
CA PHE A 157 13.99 8.36 8.18
C PHE A 157 14.11 7.52 9.47
N ASP A 158 13.04 7.46 10.24
CA ASP A 158 12.90 6.54 11.36
C ASP A 158 11.83 5.49 11.07
N LEU A 159 12.21 4.21 11.16
CA LEU A 159 11.30 3.07 10.94
C LEU A 159 10.88 2.51 12.30
N GLN A 160 9.58 2.30 12.51
CA GLN A 160 9.08 1.91 13.83
C GLN A 160 9.35 0.42 14.14
N GLU A 161 9.14 -0.48 13.19
CA GLU A 161 9.34 -1.93 13.39
C GLU A 161 10.73 -2.41 12.92
N LYS A 162 11.80 -1.87 13.50
CA LYS A 162 13.20 -2.11 13.10
C LYS A 162 13.63 -3.58 13.12
N ASP A 163 13.03 -4.39 13.97
CA ASP A 163 13.43 -5.81 14.13
C ASP A 163 12.87 -6.74 13.04
N GLN A 164 11.80 -6.31 12.39
CA GLN A 164 11.09 -7.11 11.38
C GLN A 164 11.46 -6.72 9.95
N HIS A 165 12.05 -5.53 9.77
CA HIS A 165 12.29 -4.90 8.49
C HIS A 165 13.73 -4.41 8.38
N LEU A 166 14.39 -4.70 7.24
CA LEU A 166 15.70 -4.15 6.89
C LEU A 166 15.53 -3.18 5.71
N PRO A 167 15.40 -1.88 6.00
CA PRO A 167 15.24 -0.87 4.97
C PRO A 167 16.56 -0.56 4.27
N SER A 168 16.48 -0.26 2.97
CA SER A 168 17.62 0.23 2.17
C SER A 168 17.14 1.05 0.99
N TRP A 169 17.84 2.12 0.67
CA TRP A 169 17.60 2.88 -0.56
C TRP A 169 18.26 2.16 -1.74
N LYS A 170 17.53 1.98 -2.83
CA LYS A 170 17.94 1.24 -4.02
C LYS A 170 17.67 2.03 -5.28
N THR A 171 18.65 2.02 -6.18
CA THR A 171 18.49 2.49 -7.56
C THR A 171 17.64 1.51 -8.37
N ILE A 172 17.15 1.95 -9.54
CA ILE A 172 16.37 1.07 -10.45
C ILE A 172 17.19 -0.15 -10.90
N ALA A 173 18.52 0.02 -11.10
CA ALA A 173 19.39 -1.09 -11.48
C ALA A 173 19.44 -2.16 -10.37
N GLU A 174 19.66 -1.76 -9.12
CA GLU A 174 19.65 -2.67 -7.97
C GLU A 174 18.27 -3.33 -7.76
N LEU A 175 17.17 -2.58 -7.93
CA LEU A 175 15.82 -3.12 -7.86
C LEU A 175 15.55 -4.15 -8.96
N THR A 176 16.14 -3.98 -10.15
CA THR A 176 16.02 -4.94 -11.25
C THR A 176 16.66 -6.29 -10.88
N GLU A 177 17.79 -6.28 -10.17
CA GLU A 177 18.42 -7.50 -9.68
C GLU A 177 17.58 -8.19 -8.58
N LEU A 178 16.87 -7.41 -7.77
CA LEU A 178 16.01 -7.91 -6.68
C LEU A 178 14.61 -8.35 -7.14
N GLU A 179 14.20 -8.03 -8.37
CA GLU A 179 12.85 -8.29 -8.87
C GLU A 179 12.35 -9.73 -8.66
N PRO A 180 13.16 -10.80 -8.87
CA PRO A 180 12.71 -12.17 -8.64
C PRO A 180 12.28 -12.45 -7.18
N LEU A 181 12.81 -11.68 -6.24
CA LEU A 181 12.55 -11.82 -4.80
C LEU A 181 11.50 -10.85 -4.27
N MET A 182 10.95 -9.97 -5.11
CA MET A 182 9.92 -9.01 -4.71
C MET A 182 8.59 -9.69 -4.38
N GLU A 183 7.86 -9.07 -3.44
CA GLU A 183 6.44 -9.35 -3.17
C GLU A 183 5.58 -9.04 -4.41
N SER A 184 4.34 -9.57 -4.47
CA SER A 184 3.42 -9.37 -5.62
C SER A 184 3.22 -7.88 -5.95
N TRP A 185 2.79 -7.10 -4.98
CA TRP A 185 2.55 -5.66 -5.18
C TRP A 185 3.82 -4.86 -5.46
N ALA A 186 4.95 -5.26 -4.88
CA ALA A 186 6.25 -4.66 -5.19
C ALA A 186 6.60 -4.82 -6.68
N LYS A 187 6.34 -6.00 -7.27
CA LYS A 187 6.52 -6.22 -8.71
C LYS A 187 5.57 -5.35 -9.54
N VAL A 188 4.30 -5.27 -9.14
CA VAL A 188 3.30 -4.45 -9.83
C VAL A 188 3.75 -2.99 -9.89
N VAL A 189 4.13 -2.38 -8.76
CA VAL A 189 4.57 -0.98 -8.73
C VAL A 189 5.93 -0.77 -9.38
N PHE A 190 6.82 -1.75 -9.31
CA PHE A 190 8.12 -1.68 -9.98
C PHE A 190 7.95 -1.54 -11.50
N HIS A 191 7.05 -2.32 -12.10
CA HIS A 191 6.80 -2.24 -13.54
C HIS A 191 5.96 -1.03 -13.95
N ASN A 192 4.88 -0.75 -13.22
CA ASN A 192 3.90 0.25 -13.66
C ASN A 192 4.21 1.68 -13.17
N VAL A 193 5.00 1.85 -12.11
CA VAL A 193 5.32 3.16 -11.55
C VAL A 193 6.80 3.48 -11.72
N ILE A 194 7.70 2.61 -11.27
CA ILE A 194 9.13 2.93 -11.22
C ILE A 194 9.76 2.85 -12.60
N LYS A 195 9.62 1.73 -13.32
CA LYS A 195 10.15 1.59 -14.69
C LYS A 195 9.44 2.45 -15.72
N ALA A 196 8.15 2.74 -15.52
CA ALA A 196 7.38 3.58 -16.44
C ALA A 196 7.72 5.08 -16.34
N ALA A 197 8.44 5.52 -15.31
CA ALA A 197 8.87 6.90 -15.11
C ALA A 197 10.27 7.19 -15.71
N THR A 198 10.94 6.17 -16.27
CA THR A 198 12.23 6.26 -16.96
C THR A 198 12.08 6.23 -18.47
#